data_fa8c8fb37004258eafa4446723d51c68
#
_entry.id   fa8c8fb37004258eafa4446723d51c68
#
_cell.length_a   1.000
_cell.length_b   1.000
_cell.length_c   1.000
_cell.angle_alpha   90.00
_cell.angle_beta   90.00
_cell.angle_gamma   90.00
#
_symmetry.space_group_name_H-M   'P 1'
#
loop_
_entity.id
_entity.type
_entity.pdbx_description
1 polymer ?
#
loop_
_entity_poly.entity_id
_entity_poly.type
_entity_poly.pdbx_seq_one_letter_code
_entity_poly.pdbx_strand_id
1 'polypeptide(L)'
;WENPGTRWLVAAPTSGDIRGTCFEGDSGLLNVIPPRLIEDYNKSLHEIKLVNGSFIKGIAASEPERYRGGQWHGAWLDELAAWDYLQEAWDMIQFAVRLGKRTKVIVSTTPKPKDVVLNLVDREGDDVYITRASTFVNISNLAANFKNQVLQYDPESDIYKQEVLAELIDPEAKGIVKRDWFRLWPNNKPFPKLEYVIQSYDCATSDKTYNDPSGSITFGVFKPMDGGMSVMVLDCWKAHLQYPDLRPKVLEEYEIVFGEGKSRKLVDLVLVEDKSAGISLIQDLQRAHIPVMAYNPGKADKLQRLSIVANIIRAGRVWVPESGVRSGYVRDWAEGMVTEICSFPEGTMHDEYVDCMSQALRYLRDAGWLSIDAPPREEIEQEDITDAEIFNSAERGNPYAQ
;
A
#
# COMPACT_ATOMS: atom_id res chain seq x y z
N TRP A 1 -18.47 -27.18 -19.51
CA TRP A 1 -18.93 -28.34 -20.28
C TRP A 1 -19.13 -28.01 -21.76
N GLU A 2 -19.73 -26.88 -22.06
CA GLU A 2 -20.02 -26.45 -23.44
C GLU A 2 -18.79 -26.18 -24.30
N ASN A 3 -17.63 -25.98 -23.68
CA ASN A 3 -16.35 -25.72 -24.32
C ASN A 3 -15.35 -26.83 -23.97
N PRO A 4 -15.30 -27.96 -24.72
CA PRO A 4 -14.38 -29.04 -24.45
C PRO A 4 -12.91 -28.63 -24.65
N GLY A 5 -12.00 -29.34 -23.99
CA GLY A 5 -10.56 -29.09 -24.08
C GLY A 5 -10.06 -27.80 -23.42
N THR A 6 -10.89 -27.16 -22.58
CA THR A 6 -10.50 -25.91 -21.88
C THR A 6 -9.65 -26.19 -20.65
N ARG A 7 -8.85 -25.21 -20.28
CA ARG A 7 -7.93 -25.23 -19.12
C ARG A 7 -8.33 -24.18 -18.13
N TRP A 8 -8.54 -24.58 -16.88
CA TRP A 8 -8.99 -23.68 -15.82
C TRP A 8 -7.99 -23.70 -14.68
N LEU A 9 -7.68 -22.51 -14.18
CA LEU A 9 -6.85 -22.32 -12.99
C LEU A 9 -7.77 -22.16 -11.77
N VAL A 10 -7.38 -22.77 -10.64
CA VAL A 10 -7.91 -22.46 -9.32
C VAL A 10 -6.73 -21.97 -8.48
N ALA A 11 -6.87 -20.82 -7.86
CA ALA A 11 -5.87 -20.29 -6.96
C ALA A 11 -6.50 -19.95 -5.61
N ALA A 12 -5.80 -20.27 -4.53
CA ALA A 12 -6.18 -19.99 -3.15
C ALA A 12 -4.92 -19.66 -2.32
N PRO A 13 -5.02 -19.11 -1.12
CA PRO A 13 -3.86 -18.68 -0.34
C PRO A 13 -2.77 -19.75 -0.23
N THR A 14 -3.15 -20.96 0.14
CA THR A 14 -2.23 -22.09 0.34
C THR A 14 -2.63 -23.34 -0.43
N SER A 15 -1.71 -24.27 -0.56
CA SER A 15 -1.97 -25.61 -1.12
C SER A 15 -3.01 -26.42 -0.31
N GLY A 16 -3.06 -26.16 1.01
CA GLY A 16 -4.07 -26.71 1.91
C GLY A 16 -5.47 -26.22 1.59
N ASP A 17 -5.63 -24.93 1.32
CA ASP A 17 -6.91 -24.29 0.96
C ASP A 17 -7.39 -24.79 -0.41
N ILE A 18 -6.50 -24.89 -1.38
CA ILE A 18 -6.84 -25.48 -2.69
C ILE A 18 -7.45 -26.85 -2.50
N ARG A 19 -6.76 -27.73 -1.76
CA ARG A 19 -7.24 -29.09 -1.56
C ARG A 19 -8.48 -29.14 -0.70
N GLY A 20 -8.41 -28.52 0.51
CA GLY A 20 -9.43 -28.67 1.55
C GLY A 20 -10.71 -27.88 1.27
N THR A 21 -10.59 -26.74 0.62
CA THR A 21 -11.73 -25.86 0.34
C THR A 21 -12.18 -25.96 -1.10
N CYS A 22 -11.27 -25.67 -2.06
CA CYS A 22 -11.66 -25.54 -3.46
C CYS A 22 -11.93 -26.89 -4.14
N PHE A 23 -11.24 -27.97 -3.76
CA PHE A 23 -11.35 -29.28 -4.42
C PHE A 23 -12.17 -30.30 -3.61
N GLU A 24 -11.74 -30.65 -2.40
CA GLU A 24 -12.32 -31.73 -1.59
C GLU A 24 -13.39 -31.26 -0.59
N GLY A 25 -13.52 -29.95 -0.31
CA GLY A 25 -14.48 -29.39 0.63
C GLY A 25 -15.93 -29.68 0.27
N ASP A 26 -16.85 -29.50 1.20
CA ASP A 26 -18.29 -29.80 1.01
C ASP A 26 -18.89 -29.07 -0.20
N SER A 27 -18.45 -27.85 -0.46
CA SER A 27 -18.80 -27.05 -1.65
C SER A 27 -17.69 -27.05 -2.70
N GLY A 28 -16.70 -27.93 -2.59
CA GLY A 28 -15.56 -28.02 -3.49
C GLY A 28 -15.93 -28.67 -4.83
N LEU A 29 -15.02 -28.52 -5.79
CA LEU A 29 -15.26 -28.94 -7.19
C LEU A 29 -15.60 -30.44 -7.33
N LEU A 30 -15.02 -31.30 -6.50
CA LEU A 30 -15.30 -32.73 -6.56
C LEU A 30 -16.72 -33.08 -6.10
N ASN A 31 -17.33 -32.26 -5.25
CA ASN A 31 -18.69 -32.45 -4.79
C ASN A 31 -19.72 -31.72 -5.68
N VAL A 32 -19.30 -30.66 -6.37
CA VAL A 32 -20.17 -29.88 -7.28
C VAL A 32 -20.21 -30.47 -8.69
N ILE A 33 -19.07 -30.96 -9.20
CA ILE A 33 -19.00 -31.59 -10.55
C ILE A 33 -19.58 -33.00 -10.46
N PRO A 34 -20.59 -33.33 -11.27
CA PRO A 34 -21.14 -34.68 -11.28
C PRO A 34 -20.03 -35.74 -11.53
N PRO A 35 -19.93 -36.80 -10.73
CA PRO A 35 -18.85 -37.79 -10.80
C PRO A 35 -18.66 -38.40 -12.21
N ARG A 36 -19.73 -38.54 -12.98
CA ARG A 36 -19.67 -39.07 -14.37
C ARG A 36 -18.93 -38.13 -15.34
N LEU A 37 -18.66 -36.88 -14.95
CA LEU A 37 -17.93 -35.91 -15.77
C LEU A 37 -16.44 -35.85 -15.41
N ILE A 38 -16.05 -36.42 -14.28
CA ILE A 38 -14.67 -36.51 -13.83
C ILE A 38 -14.04 -37.78 -14.39
N GLU A 39 -12.98 -37.59 -15.17
CA GLU A 39 -12.19 -38.70 -15.70
C GLU A 39 -11.14 -39.16 -14.68
N ASP A 40 -10.43 -38.19 -14.09
CA ASP A 40 -9.36 -38.45 -13.10
C ASP A 40 -9.19 -37.26 -12.15
N TYR A 41 -8.77 -37.57 -10.94
CA TYR A 41 -8.35 -36.57 -9.95
C TYR A 41 -6.99 -36.91 -9.36
N ASN A 42 -5.98 -36.11 -9.69
CA ASN A 42 -4.65 -36.21 -9.11
C ASN A 42 -4.54 -35.27 -7.87
N LYS A 43 -4.63 -35.89 -6.69
CA LYS A 43 -4.58 -35.17 -5.42
C LYS A 43 -3.26 -34.47 -5.16
N SER A 44 -2.14 -35.04 -5.58
CA SER A 44 -0.81 -34.48 -5.33
C SER A 44 -0.50 -33.31 -6.25
N LEU A 45 -1.03 -33.29 -7.47
CA LEU A 45 -0.86 -32.22 -8.43
C LEU A 45 -1.99 -31.17 -8.39
N HIS A 46 -3.03 -31.42 -7.57
CA HIS A 46 -4.29 -30.65 -7.56
C HIS A 46 -4.86 -30.50 -8.98
N GLU A 47 -5.04 -31.62 -9.68
CA GLU A 47 -5.54 -31.62 -11.06
C GLU A 47 -6.78 -32.51 -11.20
N ILE A 48 -7.87 -31.92 -11.73
CA ILE A 48 -9.07 -32.66 -12.17
C ILE A 48 -9.08 -32.71 -13.69
N LYS A 49 -9.17 -33.89 -14.26
CA LYS A 49 -9.43 -34.10 -15.70
C LYS A 49 -10.89 -34.43 -15.91
N LEU A 50 -11.47 -33.81 -16.92
CA LEU A 50 -12.86 -34.03 -17.30
C LEU A 50 -12.96 -34.84 -18.58
N VAL A 51 -14.00 -35.70 -18.70
CA VAL A 51 -14.22 -36.58 -19.83
C VAL A 51 -14.34 -35.85 -21.17
N ASN A 52 -14.57 -34.53 -21.19
CA ASN A 52 -14.57 -33.72 -22.41
C ASN A 52 -13.18 -33.19 -22.80
N GLY A 53 -12.10 -33.66 -22.16
CA GLY A 53 -10.73 -33.22 -22.39
C GLY A 53 -10.36 -31.92 -21.73
N SER A 54 -11.25 -31.28 -20.96
CA SER A 54 -10.92 -30.12 -20.16
C SER A 54 -10.20 -30.52 -18.88
N PHE A 55 -9.38 -29.62 -18.33
CA PHE A 55 -8.80 -29.88 -17.01
C PHE A 55 -8.77 -28.62 -16.13
N ILE A 56 -8.77 -28.84 -14.82
CA ILE A 56 -8.72 -27.82 -13.79
C ILE A 56 -7.48 -28.08 -12.95
N LYS A 57 -6.66 -27.04 -12.72
CA LYS A 57 -5.42 -27.13 -11.94
C LYS A 57 -5.42 -26.12 -10.82
N GLY A 58 -5.07 -26.57 -9.61
CA GLY A 58 -4.85 -25.74 -8.44
C GLY A 58 -3.39 -25.32 -8.32
N ILE A 59 -3.13 -24.04 -8.07
CA ILE A 59 -1.79 -23.49 -7.78
C ILE A 59 -1.94 -22.49 -6.63
N ALA A 60 -1.13 -22.66 -5.55
CA ALA A 60 -1.16 -21.79 -4.38
C ALA A 60 -0.62 -20.41 -4.69
N ALA A 61 -1.26 -19.37 -4.11
CA ALA A 61 -0.83 -17.98 -4.25
C ALA A 61 0.47 -17.70 -3.49
N SER A 62 0.83 -18.51 -2.51
CA SER A 62 2.12 -18.46 -1.84
C SER A 62 3.32 -18.78 -2.73
N GLU A 63 3.08 -19.29 -3.97
CA GLU A 63 4.11 -19.64 -4.92
C GLU A 63 3.87 -18.94 -6.29
N PRO A 64 3.97 -17.58 -6.39
CA PRO A 64 3.58 -16.83 -7.61
C PRO A 64 4.32 -17.26 -8.87
N GLU A 65 5.58 -17.64 -8.75
CA GLU A 65 6.40 -18.08 -9.87
C GLU A 65 5.84 -19.33 -10.58
N ARG A 66 5.03 -20.16 -9.92
CA ARG A 66 4.41 -21.35 -10.53
C ARG A 66 3.31 -21.03 -11.54
N TYR A 67 2.82 -19.78 -11.57
CA TYR A 67 1.89 -19.32 -12.62
C TYR A 67 2.59 -19.10 -13.96
N ARG A 68 3.92 -18.89 -13.95
CA ARG A 68 4.71 -18.72 -15.18
C ARG A 68 4.67 -19.98 -16.05
N GLY A 69 4.46 -19.76 -17.35
CA GLY A 69 4.37 -20.85 -18.34
C GLY A 69 3.00 -21.50 -18.43
N GLY A 70 2.09 -21.25 -17.50
CA GLY A 70 0.69 -21.64 -17.58
C GLY A 70 -0.05 -20.86 -18.67
N GLN A 71 -1.06 -21.52 -19.29
CA GLN A 71 -1.97 -20.86 -20.22
C GLN A 71 -3.39 -21.33 -19.93
N TRP A 72 -4.28 -20.39 -19.59
CA TRP A 72 -5.61 -20.69 -19.07
C TRP A 72 -6.69 -19.97 -19.87
N HIS A 73 -7.87 -20.60 -19.98
CA HIS A 73 -9.09 -20.00 -20.53
C HIS A 73 -9.82 -19.15 -19.48
N GLY A 74 -9.61 -19.48 -18.22
CA GLY A 74 -10.13 -18.72 -17.10
C GLY A 74 -9.52 -19.17 -15.78
N ALA A 75 -9.81 -18.40 -14.72
CA ALA A 75 -9.35 -18.66 -13.38
C ALA A 75 -10.46 -18.42 -12.34
N TRP A 76 -10.43 -19.21 -11.27
CA TRP A 76 -11.12 -18.94 -10.02
C TRP A 76 -10.09 -18.65 -8.95
N LEU A 77 -10.18 -17.46 -8.35
CA LEU A 77 -9.28 -16.97 -7.33
C LEU A 77 -10.06 -16.86 -6.02
N ASP A 78 -9.76 -17.76 -5.10
CA ASP A 78 -10.48 -17.87 -3.83
C ASP A 78 -9.76 -17.13 -2.74
N GLU A 79 -10.51 -16.40 -1.91
CA GLU A 79 -10.02 -15.54 -0.82
C GLU A 79 -8.90 -14.60 -1.25
N LEU A 80 -9.08 -13.90 -2.37
CA LEU A 80 -8.06 -13.05 -3.00
C LEU A 80 -7.39 -12.09 -2.02
N ALA A 81 -8.17 -11.42 -1.16
CA ALA A 81 -7.64 -10.44 -0.19
C ALA A 81 -6.83 -11.06 0.95
N ALA A 82 -6.83 -12.39 1.10
CA ALA A 82 -6.03 -13.10 2.09
C ALA A 82 -4.62 -13.48 1.58
N TRP A 83 -4.30 -13.23 0.31
CA TRP A 83 -3.02 -13.62 -0.28
C TRP A 83 -1.87 -12.73 0.21
N ASP A 84 -0.76 -13.34 0.64
CA ASP A 84 0.43 -12.62 1.09
C ASP A 84 1.16 -11.93 -0.08
N TYR A 85 1.29 -12.63 -1.22
CA TYR A 85 1.94 -12.12 -2.44
C TYR A 85 0.90 -11.73 -3.49
N LEU A 86 -0.12 -10.96 -3.07
CA LEU A 86 -1.31 -10.69 -3.87
C LEU A 86 -0.98 -10.03 -5.22
N GLN A 87 -0.20 -8.95 -5.24
CA GLN A 87 0.10 -8.22 -6.46
C GLN A 87 0.90 -9.08 -7.45
N GLU A 88 1.94 -9.75 -6.97
CA GLU A 88 2.78 -10.61 -7.80
C GLU A 88 1.97 -11.77 -8.41
N ALA A 89 1.18 -12.46 -7.58
CA ALA A 89 0.32 -13.55 -8.04
C ALA A 89 -0.74 -13.07 -9.03
N TRP A 90 -1.36 -11.92 -8.75
CA TRP A 90 -2.33 -11.30 -9.64
C TRP A 90 -1.75 -11.01 -11.02
N ASP A 91 -0.60 -10.35 -11.08
CA ASP A 91 0.05 -9.99 -12.34
C ASP A 91 0.42 -11.24 -13.15
N MET A 92 1.00 -12.25 -12.50
CA MET A 92 1.34 -13.52 -13.18
C MET A 92 0.10 -14.23 -13.72
N ILE A 93 -1.01 -14.23 -12.98
CA ILE A 93 -2.28 -14.83 -13.41
C ILE A 93 -2.86 -14.07 -14.61
N GLN A 94 -2.84 -12.72 -14.60
CA GLN A 94 -3.31 -11.90 -15.72
C GLN A 94 -2.56 -12.25 -17.02
N PHE A 95 -1.24 -12.44 -16.96
CA PHE A 95 -0.45 -12.89 -18.12
C PHE A 95 -0.73 -14.34 -18.52
N ALA A 96 -1.11 -15.21 -17.59
CA ALA A 96 -1.36 -16.62 -17.84
C ALA A 96 -2.78 -16.90 -18.38
N VAL A 97 -3.78 -16.07 -18.05
CA VAL A 97 -5.17 -16.19 -18.50
C VAL A 97 -5.33 -15.54 -19.87
N ARG A 98 -4.97 -16.28 -20.94
CA ARG A 98 -4.87 -15.76 -22.31
C ARG A 98 -5.39 -16.70 -23.42
N LEU A 99 -6.00 -17.82 -23.07
CA LEU A 99 -6.53 -18.76 -24.05
C LEU A 99 -7.98 -18.47 -24.41
N GLY A 100 -8.34 -18.71 -25.68
CA GLY A 100 -9.70 -18.53 -26.17
C GLY A 100 -10.03 -17.10 -26.59
N LYS A 101 -11.28 -16.88 -27.00
CA LYS A 101 -11.77 -15.59 -27.47
C LYS A 101 -12.22 -14.65 -26.34
N ARG A 102 -12.59 -15.20 -25.21
CA ARG A 102 -13.02 -14.49 -24.01
C ARG A 102 -12.50 -15.21 -22.79
N THR A 103 -11.58 -14.63 -22.12
CA THR A 103 -11.09 -15.09 -20.82
C THR A 103 -12.03 -14.62 -19.70
N LYS A 104 -12.06 -15.38 -18.60
CA LYS A 104 -12.85 -15.01 -17.41
C LYS A 104 -12.03 -15.25 -16.16
N VAL A 105 -12.07 -14.28 -15.24
CA VAL A 105 -11.55 -14.43 -13.90
C VAL A 105 -12.72 -14.26 -12.92
N ILE A 106 -12.90 -15.24 -12.05
CA ILE A 106 -13.89 -15.19 -10.96
C ILE A 106 -13.11 -15.03 -9.68
N VAL A 107 -13.49 -14.08 -8.85
CA VAL A 107 -12.87 -13.79 -7.57
C VAL A 107 -13.90 -13.97 -6.46
N SER A 108 -13.55 -14.70 -5.42
CA SER A 108 -14.24 -14.74 -4.14
C SER A 108 -13.34 -14.17 -3.05
N THR A 109 -13.86 -13.29 -2.21
CA THR A 109 -13.09 -12.71 -1.12
C THR A 109 -13.98 -12.01 -0.08
N THR A 110 -13.56 -12.04 1.17
CA THR A 110 -13.94 -11.03 2.15
C THR A 110 -13.25 -9.71 1.76
N PRO A 111 -13.97 -8.58 1.64
CA PRO A 111 -13.40 -7.35 1.15
C PRO A 111 -12.40 -6.76 2.15
N LYS A 112 -11.13 -6.68 1.74
CA LYS A 112 -10.07 -5.95 2.45
C LYS A 112 -9.49 -4.90 1.51
N PRO A 113 -9.10 -3.72 2.02
CA PRO A 113 -8.63 -2.60 1.19
C PRO A 113 -7.18 -2.82 0.72
N LYS A 114 -6.96 -3.87 -0.05
CA LYS A 114 -5.70 -4.13 -0.77
C LYS A 114 -5.79 -3.55 -2.18
N ASP A 115 -4.71 -3.04 -2.73
CA ASP A 115 -4.67 -2.32 -4.01
C ASP A 115 -5.35 -3.05 -5.16
N VAL A 116 -5.12 -4.37 -5.28
CA VAL A 116 -5.78 -5.19 -6.30
C VAL A 116 -7.30 -5.17 -6.10
N VAL A 117 -7.79 -5.26 -4.86
CA VAL A 117 -9.22 -5.25 -4.55
C VAL A 117 -9.83 -3.88 -4.82
N LEU A 118 -9.15 -2.81 -4.40
CA LEU A 118 -9.56 -1.42 -4.67
C LEU A 118 -9.64 -1.15 -6.18
N ASN A 119 -8.62 -1.58 -6.93
CA ASN A 119 -8.60 -1.45 -8.38
C ASN A 119 -9.76 -2.21 -9.07
N LEU A 120 -10.12 -3.39 -8.55
CA LEU A 120 -11.29 -4.13 -9.06
C LEU A 120 -12.60 -3.38 -8.77
N VAL A 121 -12.72 -2.76 -7.60
CA VAL A 121 -13.90 -1.95 -7.23
C VAL A 121 -13.99 -0.70 -8.10
N ASP A 122 -12.89 -0.01 -8.35
CA ASP A 122 -12.84 1.18 -9.23
C ASP A 122 -13.27 0.88 -10.68
N ARG A 123 -13.09 -0.37 -11.12
CA ARG A 123 -13.48 -0.84 -12.47
C ARG A 123 -14.87 -1.45 -12.52
N GLU A 124 -15.67 -1.37 -11.43
CA GLU A 124 -17.04 -1.88 -11.42
C GLU A 124 -17.90 -1.14 -12.47
N GLY A 125 -18.52 -1.89 -13.36
CA GLY A 125 -19.33 -1.36 -14.46
C GLY A 125 -18.59 -1.23 -15.80
N ASP A 126 -17.25 -1.29 -15.83
CA ASP A 126 -16.47 -1.34 -17.06
C ASP A 126 -16.29 -2.80 -17.52
N ASP A 127 -15.29 -3.47 -16.96
CA ASP A 127 -14.95 -4.86 -17.27
C ASP A 127 -15.02 -5.78 -16.03
N VAL A 128 -15.41 -5.21 -14.89
CA VAL A 128 -15.62 -5.90 -13.61
C VAL A 128 -17.09 -5.83 -13.22
N TYR A 129 -17.63 -6.98 -12.81
CA TYR A 129 -18.96 -7.08 -12.22
C TYR A 129 -18.85 -7.59 -10.79
N ILE A 130 -19.37 -6.83 -9.82
CA ILE A 130 -19.26 -7.14 -8.39
C ILE A 130 -20.62 -7.54 -7.84
N THR A 131 -20.67 -8.66 -7.13
CA THR A 131 -21.81 -9.05 -6.29
C THR A 131 -21.40 -9.00 -4.83
N ARG A 132 -22.25 -8.46 -3.99
CA ARG A 132 -22.06 -8.38 -2.54
C ARG A 132 -23.19 -9.11 -1.85
N ALA A 133 -22.85 -9.94 -0.88
CA ALA A 133 -23.83 -10.65 -0.07
C ALA A 133 -23.40 -10.65 1.39
N SER A 134 -24.25 -10.14 2.27
CA SER A 134 -24.02 -10.24 3.71
C SER A 134 -24.25 -11.67 4.20
N THR A 135 -23.67 -12.01 5.37
CA THR A 135 -23.93 -13.28 6.07
C THR A 135 -25.44 -13.54 6.28
N PHE A 136 -26.24 -12.47 6.38
CA PHE A 136 -27.70 -12.58 6.56
C PHE A 136 -28.41 -13.19 5.36
N VAL A 137 -27.89 -13.06 4.15
CA VAL A 137 -28.47 -13.69 2.95
C VAL A 137 -28.46 -15.21 3.07
N ASN A 138 -27.45 -15.77 3.74
CA ASN A 138 -27.27 -17.21 3.92
C ASN A 138 -27.65 -17.70 5.35
N ILE A 139 -28.26 -16.85 6.17
CA ILE A 139 -28.45 -17.11 7.61
C ILE A 139 -29.31 -18.36 7.87
N SER A 140 -30.19 -18.73 6.98
CA SER A 140 -31.03 -19.95 7.12
C SER A 140 -30.20 -21.23 7.10
N ASN A 141 -29.06 -21.24 6.43
CA ASN A 141 -28.17 -22.39 6.27
C ASN A 141 -27.08 -22.47 7.34
N LEU A 142 -26.98 -21.45 8.20
CA LEU A 142 -25.96 -21.36 9.23
C LEU A 142 -26.45 -21.95 10.55
N ALA A 143 -25.53 -22.53 11.32
CA ALA A 143 -25.81 -23.10 12.63
C ALA A 143 -26.36 -22.04 13.61
N ALA A 144 -27.27 -22.43 14.50
CA ALA A 144 -27.91 -21.49 15.44
C ALA A 144 -26.92 -20.80 16.38
N ASN A 145 -25.92 -21.50 16.88
CA ASN A 145 -24.86 -20.92 17.71
C ASN A 145 -23.99 -19.92 16.96
N PHE A 146 -23.70 -20.13 15.67
CA PHE A 146 -23.01 -19.15 14.84
C PHE A 146 -23.82 -17.85 14.68
N LYS A 147 -25.14 -17.99 14.46
CA LYS A 147 -26.05 -16.83 14.41
C LYS A 147 -25.97 -15.99 15.69
N ASN A 148 -25.99 -16.70 16.85
CA ASN A 148 -25.91 -16.01 18.14
C ASN A 148 -24.56 -15.33 18.35
N GLN A 149 -23.45 -15.93 17.86
CA GLN A 149 -22.14 -15.32 17.92
C GLN A 149 -22.04 -14.07 17.05
N VAL A 150 -22.53 -14.12 15.80
CA VAL A 150 -22.53 -12.97 14.89
C VAL A 150 -23.33 -11.80 15.47
N LEU A 151 -24.45 -12.07 16.14
CA LEU A 151 -25.29 -11.05 16.78
C LEU A 151 -24.68 -10.43 18.05
N GLN A 152 -23.58 -10.99 18.58
CA GLN A 152 -22.87 -10.42 19.73
C GLN A 152 -21.83 -9.36 19.32
N TYR A 153 -21.44 -9.31 18.06
CA TYR A 153 -20.54 -8.26 17.57
C TYR A 153 -21.25 -6.93 17.53
N ASP A 154 -20.54 -5.86 17.88
CA ASP A 154 -21.02 -4.50 17.71
C ASP A 154 -21.24 -4.23 16.22
N PRO A 155 -22.48 -3.87 15.79
CA PRO A 155 -22.79 -3.56 14.39
C PRO A 155 -21.96 -2.40 13.80
N GLU A 156 -21.45 -1.51 14.65
CA GLU A 156 -20.59 -0.41 14.20
C GLU A 156 -19.12 -0.79 14.11
N SER A 157 -18.72 -1.96 14.59
CA SER A 157 -17.35 -2.44 14.50
C SER A 157 -16.95 -2.76 13.06
N ASP A 158 -15.70 -2.48 12.72
CA ASP A 158 -15.15 -2.77 11.37
C ASP A 158 -15.21 -4.27 11.05
N ILE A 159 -14.96 -5.13 12.05
CA ILE A 159 -15.08 -6.59 11.90
C ILE A 159 -16.50 -6.98 11.49
N TYR A 160 -17.53 -6.41 12.12
CA TYR A 160 -18.91 -6.70 11.76
C TYR A 160 -19.22 -6.22 10.33
N LYS A 161 -18.85 -5.00 10.01
CA LYS A 161 -19.05 -4.41 8.67
C LYS A 161 -18.34 -5.25 7.59
N GLN A 162 -17.09 -5.64 7.82
CA GLN A 162 -16.30 -6.43 6.87
C GLN A 162 -16.77 -7.90 6.76
N GLU A 163 -16.84 -8.62 7.88
CA GLU A 163 -17.06 -10.08 7.87
C GLU A 163 -18.56 -10.46 7.79
N VAL A 164 -19.44 -9.60 8.29
CA VAL A 164 -20.88 -9.89 8.32
C VAL A 164 -21.63 -9.18 7.19
N LEU A 165 -21.32 -7.91 6.94
CA LEU A 165 -22.01 -7.11 5.92
C LEU A 165 -21.30 -7.14 4.56
N ALA A 166 -20.09 -7.66 4.48
CA ALA A 166 -19.23 -7.66 3.28
C ALA A 166 -18.96 -6.23 2.76
N GLU A 167 -18.79 -5.28 3.69
CA GLU A 167 -18.45 -3.90 3.36
C GLU A 167 -16.93 -3.76 3.23
N LEU A 168 -16.49 -3.01 2.23
CA LEU A 168 -15.10 -2.61 2.09
C LEU A 168 -14.85 -1.42 3.02
N ILE A 169 -14.08 -1.65 4.07
CA ILE A 169 -13.72 -0.60 5.04
C ILE A 169 -12.48 0.11 4.53
N ASP A 170 -12.56 1.43 4.40
CA ASP A 170 -11.40 2.27 4.13
C ASP A 170 -10.67 2.58 5.45
N PRO A 171 -9.50 1.99 5.71
CA PRO A 171 -8.77 2.23 6.95
C PRO A 171 -8.29 3.68 7.06
N GLU A 172 -8.12 4.39 5.92
CA GLU A 172 -7.70 5.79 5.91
C GLU A 172 -8.82 6.76 6.31
N ALA A 173 -10.09 6.32 6.24
CA ALA A 173 -11.22 7.17 6.62
C ALA A 173 -11.13 7.65 8.07
N LYS A 174 -10.61 6.82 8.97
CA LYS A 174 -10.46 7.11 10.41
C LYS A 174 -9.08 7.65 10.79
N GLY A 175 -8.13 7.61 9.88
CA GLY A 175 -6.77 8.12 10.12
C GLY A 175 -6.75 9.63 10.40
N ILE A 176 -5.81 10.05 11.22
CA ILE A 176 -5.63 11.48 11.58
C ILE A 176 -4.90 12.28 10.51
N VAL A 177 -4.17 11.60 9.63
CA VAL A 177 -3.53 12.17 8.44
C VAL A 177 -4.34 11.75 7.23
N LYS A 178 -4.57 12.67 6.29
CA LYS A 178 -5.28 12.36 5.06
C LYS A 178 -4.30 12.28 3.89
N ARG A 179 -4.58 11.38 2.95
CA ARG A 179 -3.73 11.10 1.79
C ARG A 179 -3.53 12.35 0.90
N ASP A 180 -4.56 13.15 0.72
CA ASP A 180 -4.55 14.39 -0.06
C ASP A 180 -3.67 15.52 0.57
N TRP A 181 -3.20 15.35 1.80
CA TRP A 181 -2.26 16.28 2.41
C TRP A 181 -0.82 16.07 1.93
N PHE A 182 -0.50 14.88 1.39
CA PHE A 182 0.78 14.62 0.74
C PHE A 182 0.78 15.21 -0.68
N ARG A 183 1.79 16.00 -1.01
CA ARG A 183 1.95 16.54 -2.36
C ARG A 183 2.72 15.56 -3.22
N LEU A 184 2.28 15.36 -4.46
CA LEU A 184 2.96 14.49 -5.42
C LEU A 184 4.04 15.28 -6.15
N TRP A 185 5.27 14.73 -6.18
CA TRP A 185 6.33 15.25 -7.03
C TRP A 185 6.26 14.57 -8.40
N PRO A 186 6.07 15.37 -9.50
CA PRO A 186 5.85 14.80 -10.82
C PRO A 186 6.99 13.88 -11.26
N ASN A 187 6.64 12.70 -11.76
CA ASN A 187 7.62 11.68 -12.18
C ASN A 187 8.54 12.14 -13.33
N ASN A 188 8.09 13.09 -14.16
CA ASN A 188 8.84 13.65 -15.28
C ASN A 188 9.82 14.76 -14.89
N LYS A 189 9.88 15.13 -13.61
CA LYS A 189 10.82 16.14 -13.11
C LYS A 189 11.93 15.47 -12.29
N PRO A 190 13.19 15.93 -12.43
CA PRO A 190 14.25 15.51 -11.52
C PRO A 190 13.91 15.96 -10.09
N PHE A 191 14.43 15.25 -9.08
CA PHE A 191 14.26 15.69 -7.70
C PHE A 191 14.84 17.10 -7.52
N PRO A 192 14.24 17.89 -6.59
CA PRO A 192 14.69 19.26 -6.35
C PRO A 192 16.11 19.28 -5.78
N LYS A 193 16.76 20.45 -5.82
CA LYS A 193 18.02 20.64 -5.09
C LYS A 193 17.76 20.52 -3.61
N LEU A 194 18.47 19.61 -2.95
CA LEU A 194 18.33 19.32 -1.52
C LEU A 194 19.29 20.23 -0.71
N GLU A 195 18.76 20.84 0.33
CA GLU A 195 19.55 21.66 1.27
C GLU A 195 20.05 20.82 2.45
N TYR A 196 19.26 19.83 2.89
CA TYR A 196 19.58 18.95 4.01
C TYR A 196 18.96 17.58 3.79
N VAL A 197 19.66 16.50 4.14
CA VAL A 197 19.16 15.13 4.05
C VAL A 197 19.24 14.45 5.41
N ILE A 198 18.12 13.90 5.87
CA ILE A 198 18.01 13.19 7.14
C ILE A 198 17.44 11.80 6.92
N GLN A 199 18.03 10.80 7.57
CA GLN A 199 17.49 9.45 7.68
C GLN A 199 16.91 9.25 9.08
N SER A 200 15.71 8.73 9.16
CA SER A 200 14.99 8.49 10.41
C SER A 200 14.72 7.01 10.57
N TYR A 201 15.17 6.43 11.68
CA TYR A 201 15.08 4.99 11.94
C TYR A 201 14.25 4.71 13.19
N ASP A 202 13.33 3.75 13.07
CA ASP A 202 12.73 3.02 14.18
C ASP A 202 13.25 1.58 14.17
N CYS A 203 13.93 1.18 15.25
CA CYS A 203 14.63 -0.09 15.34
C CYS A 203 13.84 -1.06 16.22
N ALA A 204 13.54 -2.24 15.69
CA ALA A 204 12.86 -3.31 16.43
C ALA A 204 13.58 -3.67 17.72
N THR A 205 12.82 -4.00 18.75
CA THR A 205 13.34 -4.39 20.08
C THR A 205 13.91 -5.80 20.06
N SER A 206 15.15 -6.00 20.49
CA SER A 206 15.82 -7.30 20.49
C SER A 206 15.21 -8.39 21.38
N ASP A 207 14.33 -8.05 22.31
CA ASP A 207 13.91 -8.97 23.38
C ASP A 207 12.51 -9.55 23.27
N LYS A 208 11.67 -9.10 22.36
CA LYS A 208 10.31 -9.63 22.19
C LYS A 208 9.90 -9.64 20.73
N THR A 209 9.78 -10.84 20.22
CA THR A 209 9.09 -11.19 19.00
C THR A 209 9.87 -10.97 17.68
N TYR A 210 10.01 -12.08 17.01
CA TYR A 210 10.33 -12.27 15.60
C TYR A 210 9.38 -11.46 14.65
N ASN A 211 8.48 -10.66 15.21
CA ASN A 211 7.35 -10.07 14.50
C ASN A 211 7.39 -8.55 14.35
N ASP A 212 8.28 -7.80 15.03
CA ASP A 212 8.34 -6.35 14.87
C ASP A 212 9.44 -6.00 13.85
N PRO A 213 9.10 -5.39 12.71
CA PRO A 213 10.09 -4.94 11.74
C PRO A 213 10.83 -3.68 12.22
N SER A 214 12.00 -3.41 11.63
CA SER A 214 12.62 -2.10 11.69
C SER A 214 12.19 -1.28 10.48
N GLY A 215 11.99 0.03 10.66
CA GLY A 215 11.59 0.95 9.61
C GLY A 215 12.58 2.09 9.42
N SER A 216 12.61 2.64 8.22
CA SER A 216 13.36 3.84 7.89
C SER A 216 12.61 4.70 6.88
N ILE A 217 12.75 6.02 7.03
CA ILE A 217 12.38 7.00 6.00
C ILE A 217 13.53 7.99 5.83
N THR A 218 13.93 8.23 4.58
CA THR A 218 14.91 9.25 4.21
C THR A 218 14.19 10.48 3.66
N PHE A 219 14.47 11.64 4.24
CA PHE A 219 13.91 12.92 3.83
C PHE A 219 14.96 13.87 3.29
N GLY A 220 14.63 14.55 2.19
CA GLY A 220 15.41 15.66 1.68
C GLY A 220 14.67 16.99 1.88
N VAL A 221 15.27 17.91 2.60
CA VAL A 221 14.74 19.26 2.77
C VAL A 221 15.05 20.08 1.52
N PHE A 222 14.05 20.76 0.99
CA PHE A 222 14.18 21.60 -0.19
C PHE A 222 13.25 22.81 -0.14
N LYS A 223 13.50 23.77 -1.01
CA LYS A 223 12.63 24.94 -1.16
C LYS A 223 11.86 24.86 -2.48
N PRO A 224 10.55 24.58 -2.45
CA PRO A 224 9.72 24.66 -3.65
C PRO A 224 9.59 26.10 -4.13
N MET A 225 9.19 26.28 -5.41
CA MET A 225 9.07 27.62 -6.02
C MET A 225 7.97 28.46 -5.37
N ASP A 226 6.96 27.84 -4.83
CA ASP A 226 5.69 28.44 -4.37
C ASP A 226 5.49 28.37 -2.85
N GLY A 227 6.55 28.31 -2.06
CA GLY A 227 6.32 28.21 -0.62
C GLY A 227 7.55 28.21 0.27
N GLY A 228 7.34 27.92 1.55
CA GLY A 228 8.39 27.71 2.54
C GLY A 228 9.08 26.37 2.37
N MET A 229 10.13 26.15 3.16
CA MET A 229 10.86 24.88 3.16
C MET A 229 9.92 23.68 3.31
N SER A 230 10.18 22.66 2.56
CA SER A 230 9.40 21.43 2.48
C SER A 230 10.32 20.21 2.52
N VAL A 231 9.77 19.04 2.72
CA VAL A 231 10.52 17.77 2.68
C VAL A 231 10.01 16.90 1.54
N MET A 232 10.95 16.21 0.90
CA MET A 232 10.73 15.16 -0.08
C MET A 232 11.06 13.82 0.55
N VAL A 233 10.18 12.86 0.47
CA VAL A 233 10.50 11.47 0.79
C VAL A 233 11.38 10.93 -0.34
N LEU A 234 12.62 10.60 -0.03
CA LEU A 234 13.63 10.15 -1.00
C LEU A 234 13.69 8.64 -1.08
N ASP A 235 13.47 7.97 0.05
CA ASP A 235 13.46 6.52 0.19
C ASP A 235 12.73 6.11 1.47
N CYS A 236 12.17 4.91 1.51
CA CYS A 236 11.66 4.29 2.73
C CYS A 236 11.68 2.77 2.61
N TRP A 237 11.87 2.10 3.72
CA TRP A 237 11.80 0.65 3.81
C TRP A 237 11.36 0.19 5.20
N LYS A 238 10.81 -1.02 5.23
CA LYS A 238 10.46 -1.75 6.44
C LYS A 238 10.85 -3.21 6.26
N ALA A 239 11.57 -3.77 7.23
CA ALA A 239 12.05 -5.15 7.15
C ALA A 239 12.29 -5.77 8.53
N HIS A 240 12.08 -7.07 8.64
CA HIS A 240 12.45 -7.85 9.81
C HIS A 240 13.95 -8.14 9.78
N LEU A 241 14.74 -7.29 10.42
CA LEU A 241 16.19 -7.40 10.48
C LEU A 241 16.66 -7.58 11.92
N GLN A 242 17.53 -8.56 12.13
CA GLN A 242 18.29 -8.64 13.37
C GLN A 242 19.43 -7.61 13.35
N TYR A 243 19.93 -7.23 14.53
CA TYR A 243 20.96 -6.21 14.63
C TYR A 243 22.22 -6.46 13.74
N PRO A 244 22.73 -7.71 13.58
CA PRO A 244 23.86 -7.97 12.69
C PRO A 244 23.59 -7.63 11.21
N ASP A 245 22.32 -7.67 10.78
CA ASP A 245 21.90 -7.34 9.41
C ASP A 245 21.46 -5.88 9.29
N LEU A 246 20.85 -5.32 10.35
CA LEU A 246 20.43 -3.93 10.41
C LEU A 246 21.61 -2.97 10.29
N ARG A 247 22.67 -3.22 11.05
CA ARG A 247 23.84 -2.33 11.07
C ARG A 247 24.50 -2.15 9.70
N PRO A 248 24.85 -3.21 8.94
CA PRO A 248 25.39 -3.07 7.58
C PRO A 248 24.45 -2.30 6.66
N LYS A 249 23.14 -2.60 6.71
CA LYS A 249 22.13 -1.91 5.90
C LYS A 249 22.13 -0.41 6.16
N VAL A 250 22.14 0.02 7.41
CA VAL A 250 22.18 1.45 7.76
C VAL A 250 23.48 2.12 7.25
N LEU A 251 24.62 1.43 7.32
CA LEU A 251 25.89 1.95 6.80
C LEU A 251 25.86 2.10 5.27
N GLU A 252 25.32 1.12 4.56
CA GLU A 252 25.14 1.19 3.10
C GLU A 252 24.21 2.34 2.69
N GLU A 253 23.12 2.53 3.41
CA GLU A 253 22.17 3.62 3.13
C GLU A 253 22.71 5.00 3.45
N TYR A 254 23.58 5.12 4.44
CA TYR A 254 24.25 6.39 4.72
C TYR A 254 25.16 6.85 3.57
N GLU A 255 25.73 5.92 2.81
CA GLU A 255 26.58 6.20 1.66
C GLU A 255 25.80 6.57 0.38
N ILE A 256 24.47 6.42 0.38
CA ILE A 256 23.64 6.78 -0.78
C ILE A 256 23.72 8.28 -1.05
N VAL A 257 23.95 8.61 -2.33
CA VAL A 257 23.99 9.98 -2.81
C VAL A 257 22.70 10.31 -3.53
N PHE A 258 21.97 11.30 -3.03
CA PHE A 258 20.71 11.77 -3.62
C PHE A 258 20.94 12.94 -4.58
N GLY A 259 20.10 13.02 -5.64
CA GLY A 259 20.20 14.07 -6.66
C GLY A 259 21.23 13.78 -7.75
N GLU A 260 21.30 14.66 -8.75
CA GLU A 260 22.15 14.51 -9.93
C GLU A 260 23.10 15.71 -10.14
N GLY A 261 24.24 15.44 -10.77
CA GLY A 261 25.20 16.47 -11.15
C GLY A 261 25.65 17.33 -9.97
N LYS A 262 25.46 18.64 -10.05
CA LYS A 262 25.82 19.61 -9.00
C LYS A 262 24.85 19.62 -7.82
N SER A 263 23.71 18.95 -7.92
CA SER A 263 22.70 18.83 -6.87
C SER A 263 22.88 17.55 -6.03
N ARG A 264 23.98 16.83 -6.19
CA ARG A 264 24.30 15.63 -5.41
C ARG A 264 24.45 15.98 -3.92
N LYS A 265 23.75 15.25 -3.08
CA LYS A 265 23.72 15.46 -1.65
C LYS A 265 23.86 14.11 -0.93
N LEU A 266 24.75 14.06 0.04
CA LEU A 266 24.88 12.95 0.99
C LEU A 266 23.93 13.15 2.17
N VAL A 267 23.76 12.13 2.97
CA VAL A 267 23.04 12.19 4.24
C VAL A 267 23.80 13.10 5.23
N ASP A 268 23.11 14.10 5.77
CA ASP A 268 23.70 15.02 6.75
C ASP A 268 23.52 14.53 8.18
N LEU A 269 22.45 13.79 8.47
CA LEU A 269 22.14 13.29 9.81
C LEU A 269 21.37 11.98 9.77
N VAL A 270 21.72 11.08 10.66
CA VAL A 270 20.95 9.89 11.00
C VAL A 270 20.26 10.13 12.35
N LEU A 271 18.94 9.97 12.37
CA LEU A 271 18.09 10.12 13.56
C LEU A 271 17.61 8.72 13.98
N VAL A 272 17.90 8.32 15.21
CA VAL A 272 17.56 6.99 15.71
C VAL A 272 16.84 7.12 17.05
N GLU A 273 15.75 6.39 17.25
CA GLU A 273 15.07 6.36 18.55
C GLU A 273 15.98 5.76 19.63
N ASP A 274 16.11 6.47 20.76
CA ASP A 274 16.97 6.11 21.90
C ASP A 274 16.30 5.01 22.76
N LYS A 275 16.06 3.86 22.13
CA LYS A 275 15.49 2.68 22.77
C LYS A 275 16.10 1.40 22.20
N SER A 276 16.22 0.40 23.05
CA SER A 276 16.53 -1.00 22.67
C SER A 276 17.69 -1.13 21.66
N ALA A 277 17.45 -1.70 20.48
CA ALA A 277 18.47 -1.86 19.43
C ALA A 277 19.00 -0.52 18.89
N GLY A 278 18.20 0.55 18.97
CA GLY A 278 18.62 1.89 18.59
C GLY A 278 19.81 2.39 19.37
N ILE A 279 19.91 2.09 20.66
CA ILE A 279 21.06 2.46 21.51
C ILE A 279 22.37 1.85 20.95
N SER A 280 22.33 0.58 20.61
CA SER A 280 23.51 -0.10 20.02
C SER A 280 23.88 0.48 18.66
N LEU A 281 22.88 0.77 17.83
CA LEU A 281 23.07 1.39 16.52
C LEU A 281 23.68 2.78 16.65
N ILE A 282 23.20 3.63 17.55
CA ILE A 282 23.75 4.96 17.82
C ILE A 282 25.23 4.86 18.20
N GLN A 283 25.59 3.94 19.10
CA GLN A 283 26.98 3.75 19.50
C GLN A 283 27.90 3.32 18.35
N ASP A 284 27.41 2.41 17.49
CA ASP A 284 28.19 1.93 16.35
C ASP A 284 28.35 2.98 15.27
N LEU A 285 27.31 3.80 14.99
CA LEU A 285 27.38 4.92 14.07
C LEU A 285 28.34 6.01 14.57
N GLN A 286 28.33 6.32 15.88
CA GLN A 286 29.29 7.23 16.49
C GLN A 286 30.74 6.75 16.34
N ARG A 287 30.99 5.44 16.55
CA ARG A 287 32.32 4.83 16.33
C ARG A 287 32.76 4.91 14.87
N ALA A 288 31.81 4.85 13.94
CA ALA A 288 32.04 5.01 12.51
C ALA A 288 32.16 6.48 12.07
N HIS A 289 32.12 7.43 13.00
CA HIS A 289 32.14 8.88 12.75
C HIS A 289 30.97 9.38 11.85
N ILE A 290 29.84 8.69 11.88
CA ILE A 290 28.62 9.09 11.19
C ILE A 290 27.86 10.08 12.08
N PRO A 291 27.40 11.22 11.54
CA PRO A 291 26.54 12.14 12.27
C PRO A 291 25.24 11.45 12.67
N VAL A 292 25.10 11.11 13.94
CA VAL A 292 23.92 10.44 14.47
C VAL A 292 23.39 11.21 15.69
N MET A 293 22.07 11.34 15.75
CA MET A 293 21.37 11.92 16.89
C MET A 293 20.41 10.90 17.50
N ALA A 294 20.52 10.73 18.80
CA ALA A 294 19.57 9.98 19.60
C ALA A 294 18.27 10.78 19.75
N TYR A 295 17.15 10.22 19.33
CA TYR A 295 15.84 10.82 19.50
C TYR A 295 15.14 10.23 20.70
N ASN A 296 14.77 11.07 21.64
CA ASN A 296 13.94 10.68 22.78
C ASN A 296 12.49 11.10 22.52
N PRO A 297 11.55 10.16 22.34
CA PRO A 297 10.14 10.48 22.10
C PRO A 297 9.44 11.10 23.30
N GLY A 298 10.02 11.00 24.50
CA GLY A 298 9.43 11.48 25.73
C GLY A 298 8.30 10.57 26.23
N LYS A 299 7.29 11.18 26.88
CA LYS A 299 6.13 10.47 27.44
C LYS A 299 4.90 10.47 26.50
N ALA A 300 4.98 11.17 25.38
CA ALA A 300 3.89 11.25 24.43
C ALA A 300 3.68 9.89 23.74
N ASP A 301 2.45 9.44 23.65
CA ASP A 301 2.11 8.26 22.86
C ASP A 301 2.25 8.51 21.35
N LYS A 302 2.18 7.47 20.54
CA LYS A 302 2.36 7.57 19.10
C LYS A 302 1.32 8.46 18.43
N LEU A 303 0.06 8.39 18.87
CA LEU A 303 -1.02 9.22 18.37
C LEU A 303 -0.75 10.70 18.62
N GLN A 304 -0.31 11.05 19.82
CA GLN A 304 0.06 12.43 20.16
C GLN A 304 1.26 12.89 19.33
N ARG A 305 2.27 12.04 19.14
CA ARG A 305 3.47 12.38 18.34
C ARG A 305 3.12 12.69 16.89
N LEU A 306 2.30 11.84 16.26
CA LEU A 306 1.84 12.08 14.89
C LEU A 306 0.94 13.31 14.82
N SER A 307 0.03 13.50 15.77
CA SER A 307 -0.86 14.69 15.82
C SER A 307 -0.09 16.00 15.87
N ILE A 308 1.04 16.05 16.60
CA ILE A 308 1.90 17.24 16.69
C ILE A 308 2.47 17.65 15.32
N VAL A 309 2.78 16.69 14.46
CA VAL A 309 3.37 16.94 13.13
C VAL A 309 2.36 16.88 11.99
N ALA A 310 1.14 16.42 12.24
CA ALA A 310 0.08 16.32 11.24
C ALA A 310 -0.20 17.66 10.53
N ASN A 311 -0.08 18.77 11.24
CA ASN A 311 -0.24 20.11 10.64
C ASN A 311 0.84 20.44 9.59
N ILE A 312 2.04 19.86 9.69
CA ILE A 312 3.10 20.02 8.68
C ILE A 312 2.68 19.30 7.39
N ILE A 313 2.15 18.08 7.53
CA ILE A 313 1.66 17.29 6.40
C ILE A 313 0.45 18.00 5.78
N ARG A 314 -0.52 18.41 6.61
CA ARG A 314 -1.72 19.14 6.16
C ARG A 314 -1.40 20.46 5.44
N ALA A 315 -0.34 21.13 5.82
CA ALA A 315 0.14 22.35 5.14
C ALA A 315 0.82 22.05 3.79
N GLY A 316 0.79 20.79 3.30
CA GLY A 316 1.42 20.39 2.05
C GLY A 316 2.94 20.50 2.04
N ARG A 317 3.58 20.36 3.22
CA ARG A 317 5.04 20.46 3.34
C ARG A 317 5.75 19.15 3.14
N VAL A 318 5.01 18.04 3.05
CA VAL A 318 5.57 16.70 2.77
C VAL A 318 5.21 16.28 1.36
N TRP A 319 6.24 16.04 0.57
CA TRP A 319 6.14 15.60 -0.81
C TRP A 319 6.55 14.15 -0.93
N VAL A 320 5.85 13.40 -1.78
CA VAL A 320 6.17 12.03 -2.12
C VAL A 320 6.31 11.89 -3.64
N PRO A 321 7.14 10.99 -4.15
CA PRO A 321 7.31 10.85 -5.59
C PRO A 321 6.05 10.25 -6.24
N GLU A 322 5.64 10.81 -7.36
CA GLU A 322 4.56 10.29 -8.19
C GLU A 322 4.99 9.00 -8.91
N SER A 323 4.04 8.09 -9.11
CA SER A 323 4.25 6.85 -9.86
C SER A 323 4.63 7.13 -11.31
N GLY A 324 5.59 6.35 -11.83
CA GLY A 324 5.98 6.41 -13.24
C GLY A 324 5.00 5.76 -14.20
N VAL A 325 4.07 4.98 -13.67
CA VAL A 325 3.12 4.17 -14.46
C VAL A 325 1.71 4.75 -14.39
N ARG A 326 1.33 5.31 -13.24
CA ARG A 326 -0.04 5.79 -12.97
C ARG A 326 0.01 7.21 -12.41
N SER A 327 -0.38 8.19 -13.24
CA SER A 327 -0.41 9.60 -12.81
C SER A 327 -1.44 9.83 -11.69
N GLY A 328 -1.08 10.70 -10.75
CA GLY A 328 -1.90 10.98 -9.56
C GLY A 328 -1.75 9.98 -8.42
N TYR A 329 -0.91 8.98 -8.57
CA TYR A 329 -0.64 7.96 -7.53
C TYR A 329 0.78 8.07 -7.00
N VAL A 330 0.96 7.70 -5.74
CA VAL A 330 2.26 7.60 -5.10
C VAL A 330 3.08 6.49 -5.77
N ARG A 331 4.39 6.63 -5.82
CA ARG A 331 5.30 5.61 -6.33
C ARG A 331 5.27 4.36 -5.46
N ASP A 332 5.28 3.17 -6.09
CA ASP A 332 5.02 1.87 -5.45
C ASP A 332 5.79 1.64 -4.15
N TRP A 333 7.09 1.98 -4.12
CA TRP A 333 7.90 1.80 -2.92
C TRP A 333 7.50 2.71 -1.75
N ALA A 334 6.87 3.87 -2.01
CA ALA A 334 6.42 4.82 -0.99
C ALA A 334 4.93 4.61 -0.60
N GLU A 335 4.18 3.83 -1.37
CA GLU A 335 2.75 3.60 -1.17
C GLU A 335 2.44 2.99 0.20
N GLY A 336 3.20 1.96 0.60
CA GLY A 336 3.03 1.31 1.91
C GLY A 336 3.24 2.27 3.09
N MET A 337 4.19 3.20 2.96
CA MET A 337 4.44 4.23 3.97
C MET A 337 3.25 5.20 4.06
N VAL A 338 2.76 5.72 2.94
CA VAL A 338 1.63 6.66 2.94
C VAL A 338 0.38 5.99 3.49
N THR A 339 0.10 4.75 3.07
CA THR A 339 -1.05 3.98 3.57
C THR A 339 -0.98 3.78 5.08
N GLU A 340 0.17 3.39 5.64
CA GLU A 340 0.34 3.21 7.08
C GLU A 340 0.07 4.50 7.85
N ILE A 341 0.67 5.62 7.42
CA ILE A 341 0.51 6.91 8.10
C ILE A 341 -0.94 7.40 8.02
N CYS A 342 -1.61 7.21 6.88
CA CYS A 342 -3.00 7.61 6.68
C CYS A 342 -4.01 6.72 7.40
N SER A 343 -3.66 5.46 7.66
CA SER A 343 -4.53 4.49 8.36
C SER A 343 -4.37 4.50 9.88
N PHE A 344 -3.32 5.15 10.40
CA PHE A 344 -3.05 5.20 11.83
C PHE A 344 -4.08 6.09 12.58
N PRO A 345 -4.63 5.66 13.73
CA PRO A 345 -4.18 4.56 14.59
C PRO A 345 -4.90 3.21 14.36
N GLU A 346 -6.03 3.17 13.67
CA GLU A 346 -6.92 2.00 13.69
C GLU A 346 -6.61 0.96 12.61
N GLY A 347 -6.00 1.37 11.49
CA GLY A 347 -5.83 0.53 10.30
C GLY A 347 -4.50 -0.20 10.18
N THR A 348 -3.60 -0.11 11.17
CA THR A 348 -2.24 -0.65 11.05
C THR A 348 -1.91 -1.69 12.09
N MET A 349 -1.33 -2.83 11.67
CA MET A 349 -0.69 -3.80 12.58
C MET A 349 0.74 -3.34 12.97
N HIS A 350 1.35 -2.50 12.16
CA HIS A 350 2.72 -2.00 12.29
C HIS A 350 2.71 -0.49 12.11
N ASP A 351 3.56 0.23 12.83
CA ASP A 351 3.54 1.69 12.91
C ASP A 351 4.95 2.33 12.88
N GLU A 352 5.92 1.59 12.31
CA GLU A 352 7.31 2.00 12.22
C GLU A 352 7.48 3.25 11.35
N TYR A 353 6.72 3.37 10.25
CA TYR A 353 6.74 4.57 9.42
C TYR A 353 6.11 5.77 10.12
N VAL A 354 5.10 5.55 10.98
CA VAL A 354 4.51 6.60 11.81
C VAL A 354 5.56 7.18 12.77
N ASP A 355 6.37 6.30 13.38
CA ASP A 355 7.45 6.74 14.28
C ASP A 355 8.56 7.44 13.50
N CYS A 356 9.05 6.91 12.39
CA CYS A 356 10.04 7.54 11.52
C CYS A 356 9.58 8.93 11.02
N MET A 357 8.32 9.06 10.57
CA MET A 357 7.75 10.32 10.10
C MET A 357 7.65 11.34 11.21
N SER A 358 7.07 10.95 12.35
CA SER A 358 6.81 11.87 13.44
C SER A 358 8.11 12.42 14.07
N GLN A 359 9.13 11.58 14.25
CA GLN A 359 10.40 12.01 14.81
C GLN A 359 11.19 12.91 13.84
N ALA A 360 11.23 12.58 12.55
CA ALA A 360 11.92 13.40 11.57
C ALA A 360 11.28 14.79 11.39
N LEU A 361 9.96 14.83 11.22
CA LEU A 361 9.26 16.11 11.04
C LEU A 361 9.34 16.98 12.28
N ARG A 362 9.26 16.39 13.48
CA ARG A 362 9.46 17.12 14.73
C ARG A 362 10.86 17.69 14.83
N TYR A 363 11.89 16.88 14.57
CA TYR A 363 13.27 17.34 14.55
C TYR A 363 13.46 18.50 13.56
N LEU A 364 13.02 18.36 12.32
CA LEU A 364 13.18 19.38 11.28
C LEU A 364 12.44 20.67 11.61
N ARG A 365 11.28 20.60 12.26
CA ARG A 365 10.57 21.77 12.77
C ARG A 365 11.36 22.45 13.91
N ASP A 366 11.78 21.68 14.90
CA ASP A 366 12.46 22.20 16.09
C ASP A 366 13.88 22.75 15.73
N ALA A 367 14.51 22.23 14.68
CA ALA A 367 15.75 22.75 14.09
C ALA A 367 15.54 23.95 13.15
N GLY A 368 14.31 24.39 12.93
CA GLY A 368 13.99 25.58 12.12
C GLY A 368 13.98 25.34 10.60
N TRP A 369 14.07 24.09 10.14
CA TRP A 369 13.95 23.75 8.73
C TRP A 369 12.52 23.85 8.19
N LEU A 370 11.52 23.54 9.02
CA LEU A 370 10.11 23.57 8.64
C LEU A 370 9.36 24.62 9.46
N SER A 371 8.60 25.46 8.77
CA SER A 371 7.70 26.46 9.39
C SER A 371 6.27 26.21 8.90
N ILE A 372 5.31 26.35 9.80
CA ILE A 372 3.88 26.16 9.52
C ILE A 372 3.22 27.49 9.07
N ASP A 373 3.91 28.63 9.20
CA ASP A 373 3.33 29.98 9.18
C ASP A 373 2.89 30.51 7.81
N ALA A 374 3.01 29.73 6.73
CA ALA A 374 2.48 30.10 5.43
C ALA A 374 1.54 28.99 4.88
N PRO A 375 0.23 29.23 4.78
CA PRO A 375 -0.67 28.31 4.10
C PRO A 375 -0.20 28.12 2.64
N PRO A 376 -0.38 26.93 2.04
CA PRO A 376 -0.16 26.75 0.61
C PRO A 376 -1.04 27.77 -0.13
N ARG A 377 -0.50 28.46 -1.10
CA ARG A 377 -1.34 29.21 -2.03
C ARG A 377 -2.14 28.15 -2.79
N GLU A 378 -3.47 28.25 -2.73
CA GLU A 378 -4.34 27.53 -3.66
C GLU A 378 -3.83 27.87 -5.06
N GLU A 379 -3.55 26.87 -5.87
CA GLU A 379 -3.33 27.07 -7.31
C GLU A 379 -4.65 27.62 -7.85
N ILE A 380 -4.69 28.93 -8.07
CA ILE A 380 -5.68 29.51 -8.95
C ILE A 380 -5.34 28.90 -10.30
N GLU A 381 -6.17 27.98 -10.80
CA GLU A 381 -6.14 27.61 -12.20
C GLU A 381 -6.09 28.92 -12.97
N GLN A 382 -4.95 29.19 -13.60
CA GLN A 382 -4.88 30.20 -14.62
C GLN A 382 -5.72 29.63 -15.77
N GLU A 383 -7.00 30.02 -15.81
CA GLU A 383 -7.73 30.01 -17.05
C GLU A 383 -6.83 30.71 -18.08
N ASP A 384 -6.48 30.00 -19.14
CA ASP A 384 -5.79 30.53 -20.28
C ASP A 384 -6.63 31.69 -20.82
N ILE A 385 -6.37 32.91 -20.33
CA ILE A 385 -6.91 34.12 -20.90
C ILE A 385 -6.18 34.24 -22.24
N THR A 386 -6.86 33.83 -23.29
CA THR A 386 -6.33 33.94 -24.65
C THR A 386 -6.13 35.42 -24.97
N ASP A 387 -5.05 35.74 -25.71
CA ASP A 387 -4.68 37.10 -26.12
C ASP A 387 -5.85 37.90 -26.77
N ALA A 388 -6.92 37.23 -27.21
CA ALA A 388 -8.15 37.81 -27.71
C ALA A 388 -8.99 38.54 -26.64
N GLU A 389 -8.92 38.13 -25.37
CA GLU A 389 -9.69 38.78 -24.29
C GLU A 389 -8.98 40.04 -23.76
N ILE A 390 -7.67 40.10 -23.85
CA ILE A 390 -6.91 41.29 -23.49
C ILE A 390 -7.17 42.45 -24.45
N PHE A 391 -7.38 42.15 -25.76
CA PHE A 391 -7.68 43.17 -26.78
C PHE A 391 -9.10 43.75 -26.63
N ASN A 392 -10.07 42.96 -26.21
CA ASN A 392 -11.45 43.42 -26.03
C ASN A 392 -11.68 44.27 -24.76
N SER A 393 -10.80 44.16 -23.76
CA SER A 393 -10.90 44.98 -22.55
C SER A 393 -10.28 46.36 -22.71
N ALA A 394 -9.38 46.55 -23.70
CA ALA A 394 -8.74 47.85 -24.00
C ALA A 394 -9.67 48.79 -24.80
N GLU A 395 -10.71 48.28 -25.47
CA GLU A 395 -11.66 49.11 -26.25
C GLU A 395 -12.88 49.63 -25.47
N ARG A 396 -13.07 49.20 -24.20
CA ARG A 396 -14.15 49.70 -23.35
C ARG A 396 -13.60 50.57 -22.24
N GLY A 397 -13.49 51.86 -22.50
CA GLY A 397 -13.50 52.81 -21.41
C GLY A 397 -12.37 53.83 -21.36
N ASN A 398 -12.42 54.81 -22.25
CA ASN A 398 -11.90 56.11 -21.90
C ASN A 398 -13.06 57.13 -21.92
N PRO A 399 -13.65 57.51 -20.77
CA PRO A 399 -14.75 58.48 -20.69
C PRO A 399 -14.28 59.92 -20.74
N TYR A 400 -13.01 60.27 -21.03
CA TYR A 400 -12.48 61.60 -21.10
C TYR A 400 -11.68 61.83 -22.41
N ALA A 401 -12.37 61.64 -23.55
CA ALA A 401 -11.91 62.19 -24.80
C ALA A 401 -12.96 63.20 -25.31
N GLN A 402 -12.85 64.45 -24.89
CA GLN A 402 -13.30 65.65 -25.55
C GLN A 402 -12.10 66.59 -25.68
#